data_5cb9d676a3524dfc0d92dd8816f85f15
#
_entry.id   5cb9d676a3524dfc0d92dd8816f85f15
#
_cell.length_a   1.000
_cell.length_b   1.000
_cell.length_c   1.000
_cell.angle_alpha   90.00
_cell.angle_beta   90.00
_cell.angle_gamma   90.00
#
_symmetry.space_group_name_H-M   'P 1'
#
loop_
_entity.id
_entity.type
_entity.pdbx_description
1 polymer ?
#
loop_
_entity_poly.entity_id
_entity_poly.type
_entity_poly.pdbx_seq_one_letter_code
_entity_poly.pdbx_strand_id
1 'polypeptide(L)' 'MNSKLLRSLMVLHGDTNASLAAYLGITENSVSNKINERGTEFKQREISKIMRRYDLSAEQVREIFFA' A
#
# COMPACT_ATOMS: atom_id res chain seq x y z
N MET A 1 -3.67 2.91 9.98
CA MET A 1 -2.66 2.26 9.10
C MET A 1 -1.27 2.76 9.46
N ASN A 2 -0.27 1.93 9.30
CA ASN A 2 1.12 2.33 9.49
C ASN A 2 1.73 2.78 8.14
N SER A 3 1.55 4.04 7.82
CA SER A 3 1.99 4.60 6.53
C SER A 3 3.52 4.60 6.38
N LYS A 4 4.25 4.78 7.48
CA LYS A 4 5.72 4.76 7.45
C LYS A 4 6.24 3.40 7.05
N LEU A 5 5.65 2.35 7.59
CA LEU A 5 6.04 0.99 7.27
C LEU A 5 5.74 0.67 5.80
N LEU A 6 4.57 1.08 5.31
CA LEU A 6 4.23 0.89 3.90
C LEU A 6 5.21 1.63 3.00
N ARG A 7 5.54 2.88 3.30
CA ARG A 7 6.51 3.65 2.52
C ARG A 7 7.89 3.01 2.52
N SER A 8 8.32 2.48 3.66
CA SER A 8 9.60 1.78 3.76
C SER A 8 9.64 0.56 2.84
N LEU A 9 8.55 -0.21 2.79
CA LEU A 9 8.44 -1.36 1.89
C LEU A 9 8.46 -0.94 0.42
N MET A 10 7.76 0.15 0.09
CA MET A 10 7.78 0.68 -1.27
C MET A 10 9.21 1.04 -1.69
N VAL A 11 9.93 1.76 -0.85
CA VAL A 11 11.32 2.15 -1.13
C VAL A 11 12.20 0.91 -1.28
N LEU A 12 12.06 -0.05 -0.38
CA LEU A 12 12.84 -1.28 -0.40
C LEU A 12 12.63 -2.05 -1.72
N HIS A 13 11.42 -2.07 -2.23
CA HIS A 13 11.08 -2.77 -3.47
C HIS A 13 11.19 -1.88 -4.72
N GLY A 14 11.67 -0.66 -4.58
CA GLY A 14 11.84 0.25 -5.71
C GLY A 14 10.54 0.83 -6.27
N ASP A 15 9.49 0.86 -5.47
CA ASP A 15 8.21 1.42 -5.90
C ASP A 15 8.10 2.91 -5.61
N THR A 16 7.40 3.59 -6.52
CA THR A 16 6.91 4.95 -6.32
C THR A 16 5.38 4.88 -6.22
N ASN A 17 4.75 6.00 -5.88
CA ASN A 17 3.29 6.08 -5.91
C ASN A 17 2.76 5.74 -7.31
N ALA A 18 3.45 6.19 -8.35
CA ALA A 18 3.05 5.93 -9.73
C ALA A 18 3.11 4.44 -10.08
N SER A 19 4.20 3.76 -9.73
CA SER A 19 4.34 2.32 -10.05
C SER A 19 3.36 1.47 -9.25
N LEU A 20 3.13 1.81 -7.99
CA LEU A 20 2.15 1.09 -7.17
C LEU A 20 0.74 1.32 -7.72
N ALA A 21 0.42 2.55 -8.11
CA ALA A 21 -0.87 2.88 -8.71
C ALA A 21 -1.13 2.06 -9.98
N ALA A 22 -0.13 1.97 -10.85
CA ALA A 22 -0.23 1.18 -12.07
C ALA A 22 -0.51 -0.29 -11.76
N TYR A 23 0.18 -0.85 -10.76
CA TYR A 23 -0.03 -2.22 -10.35
C TYR A 23 -1.44 -2.45 -9.80
N LEU A 24 -1.95 -1.50 -9.01
CA LEU A 24 -3.27 -1.59 -8.39
C LEU A 24 -4.42 -1.24 -9.36
N GLY A 25 -4.10 -0.62 -10.50
CA GLY A 25 -5.11 -0.18 -11.45
C GLY A 25 -5.88 1.05 -11.01
N ILE A 26 -5.24 1.93 -10.24
CA ILE A 26 -5.82 3.18 -9.76
C ILE A 26 -4.88 4.35 -10.08
N THR A 27 -5.33 5.57 -9.82
CA THR A 27 -4.50 6.75 -10.10
C THR A 27 -3.43 6.94 -9.02
N GLU A 28 -2.34 7.62 -9.40
CA GLU A 28 -1.28 8.00 -8.46
C GLU A 28 -1.84 8.84 -7.32
N ASN A 29 -2.77 9.75 -7.64
CA ASN A 29 -3.41 10.60 -6.64
C ASN A 29 -4.21 9.77 -5.64
N SER A 30 -4.90 8.72 -6.10
CA SER A 30 -5.61 7.79 -5.23
C SER A 30 -4.65 7.08 -4.26
N VAL A 31 -3.50 6.63 -4.75
CA VAL A 31 -2.48 6.00 -3.89
C VAL A 31 -2.01 6.99 -2.83
N SER A 32 -1.68 8.21 -3.23
CA SER A 32 -1.25 9.25 -2.29
C SER A 32 -2.29 9.51 -1.21
N ASN A 33 -3.55 9.65 -1.59
CA ASN A 33 -4.63 9.88 -0.65
C ASN A 33 -4.83 8.72 0.32
N LYS A 34 -4.71 7.49 -0.17
CA LYS A 34 -4.87 6.29 0.66
C LYS A 34 -3.71 6.13 1.64
N ILE A 35 -2.49 6.35 1.21
CA ILE A 35 -1.32 6.29 2.10
C ILE A 35 -1.41 7.36 3.18
N ASN A 36 -1.85 8.55 2.83
CA ASN A 36 -1.96 9.68 3.77
C ASN A 36 -3.30 9.73 4.51
N GLU A 37 -4.15 8.75 4.29
CA GLU A 37 -5.47 8.62 4.96
C GLU A 37 -6.33 9.87 4.81
N ARG A 38 -6.38 10.44 3.60
CA ARG A 38 -7.17 11.64 3.30
C ARG A 38 -8.59 11.26 2.90
N GLY A 39 -9.36 10.76 3.87
CA GLY A 39 -10.76 10.40 3.66
C GLY A 39 -10.97 9.13 2.85
N THR A 40 -9.94 8.34 2.64
CA THR A 40 -10.02 7.08 1.93
C THR A 40 -8.98 6.09 2.46
N GLU A 41 -9.22 4.82 2.26
CA GLU A 41 -8.30 3.75 2.67
C GLU A 41 -8.18 2.72 1.58
N PHE A 42 -7.14 1.88 1.69
CA PHE A 42 -6.96 0.77 0.75
C PHE A 42 -8.10 -0.22 0.90
N LYS A 43 -8.66 -0.65 -0.24
CA LYS A 43 -9.68 -1.67 -0.28
C LYS A 43 -9.05 -3.04 -0.07
N GLN A 44 -9.84 -4.01 0.37
CA GLN A 44 -9.36 -5.35 0.63
C GLN A 44 -8.67 -5.98 -0.59
N ARG A 45 -9.21 -5.76 -1.79
CA ARG A 45 -8.59 -6.23 -3.03
C ARG A 45 -7.20 -5.61 -3.24
N GLU A 46 -7.06 -4.34 -2.93
CA GLU A 46 -5.80 -3.62 -3.07
C GLU A 46 -4.77 -4.10 -2.05
N ILE A 47 -5.21 -4.33 -0.81
CA ILE A 47 -4.36 -4.89 0.24
C ILE A 47 -3.84 -6.27 -0.17
N SER A 48 -4.70 -7.12 -0.72
CA SER A 48 -4.30 -8.44 -1.21
C SER A 48 -3.25 -8.36 -2.32
N LYS A 49 -3.38 -7.38 -3.22
CA LYS A 49 -2.41 -7.14 -4.28
C LYS A 49 -1.06 -6.68 -3.72
N ILE A 50 -1.09 -5.77 -2.76
CA ILE A 50 0.13 -5.27 -2.11
C ILE A 50 0.82 -6.41 -1.36
N MET A 51 0.05 -7.24 -0.68
CA MET A 51 0.57 -8.42 0.01
C MET A 51 1.34 -9.33 -0.95
N ARG A 52 0.80 -9.58 -2.13
CA ARG A 52 1.48 -10.40 -3.15
C ARG A 52 2.71 -9.71 -3.72
N ARG A 53 2.62 -8.41 -3.98
CA ARG A 53 3.72 -7.66 -4.58
C ARG A 53 4.96 -7.64 -3.70
N TYR A 54 4.78 -7.49 -2.39
CA TYR A 54 5.88 -7.40 -1.43
C TYR A 54 6.12 -8.70 -0.66
N ASP A 55 5.41 -9.76 -1.00
CA ASP A 55 5.53 -11.06 -0.34
C ASP A 55 5.36 -10.94 1.18
N LEU A 56 4.29 -10.28 1.60
CA LEU A 56 4.02 -10.01 3.00
C LEU A 56 3.33 -11.19 3.67
N SER A 57 3.68 -11.44 4.94
CA SER A 57 2.94 -12.36 5.78
C SER A 57 1.64 -11.74 6.25
N ALA A 58 0.71 -12.56 6.74
CA ALA A 58 -0.53 -12.07 7.32
C ALA A 58 -0.27 -11.13 8.50
N GLU A 59 0.77 -11.40 9.28
CA GLU A 59 1.16 -10.54 10.40
C GLU A 59 1.65 -9.17 9.92
N GLN A 60 2.45 -9.13 8.86
CA GLN A 60 2.91 -7.87 8.27
C GLN A 60 1.74 -7.06 7.72
N VAL A 61 0.80 -7.71 7.03
CA VAL A 61 -0.41 -7.04 6.54
C VAL A 61 -1.17 -6.41 7.70
N ARG A 62 -1.31 -7.12 8.80
CA ARG A 62 -2.00 -6.61 9.98
C ARG A 62 -1.28 -5.40 10.57
N GLU A 63 0.04 -5.45 10.66
CA GLU A 63 0.84 -4.35 11.19
C GLU A 63 0.74 -3.09 10.33
N ILE A 64 0.64 -3.27 9.02
CA ILE A 64 0.59 -2.14 8.08
C ILE A 64 -0.81 -1.55 8.01
N PHE A 65 -1.82 -2.39 7.77
CA PHE A 65 -3.15 -1.92 7.39
C PHE A 65 -4.17 -1.91 8.53
N PHE A 66 -3.96 -2.70 9.56
CA PHE A 66 -4.94 -2.88 10.64
C PHE A 66 -4.40 -2.54 12.04
N ALA A 67 -3.28 -1.89 12.08
CA ALA A 67 -2.71 -1.43 13.37
C ALA A 67 -3.38 -0.16 13.85
#